data_8156570ff8f398a6e84d94588209f75e
#
_entry.id   8156570ff8f398a6e84d94588209f75e
#
_cell.length_a   1.000
_cell.length_b   1.000
_cell.length_c   1.000
_cell.angle_alpha   90.00
_cell.angle_beta   90.00
_cell.angle_gamma   90.00
#
_symmetry.space_group_name_H-M   'P 1'
#
loop_
_entity.id
_entity.type
_entity.pdbx_description
1 polymer ?
#
loop_
_entity_poly.entity_id
_entity_poly.type
_entity_poly.pdbx_seq_one_letter_code
_entity_poly.pdbx_strand_id
1 'polypeptide(L)'
;AWGAALLIGVALAPTDAVAVATLNGKLPKSAITTLKAEALINDGTTLVLLTLALQVAAGQGLSLGHSSGMFFFSFLIGILVGLAVGWVANKIRAYIDNPMWFNCFMMTVPFVAFLLAEKIEPFPDMKGSGVVAVVVAGVFLTYYGPETIRPQNRTYGVSTWMFVTFVMNAVLFVMVGVQLPTAVERMGVVINLYGTTWGYGLLVVLAAWIACVVIRYVFLQVSIF
;
A
#
# COMPACT_ATOMS: atom_id res chain seq x y z
N ALA A 1 -3.44 20.58 16.37
CA ALA A 1 -2.02 20.21 16.32
C ALA A 1 -1.83 18.69 16.16
N TRP A 2 -2.50 17.85 16.97
CA TRP A 2 -2.31 16.38 16.94
C TRP A 2 -2.76 15.71 15.63
N GLY A 3 -3.88 16.15 15.02
CA GLY A 3 -4.37 15.59 13.75
C GLY A 3 -3.38 15.76 12.60
N ALA A 4 -2.76 16.95 12.49
CA ALA A 4 -1.74 17.19 11.46
C ALA A 4 -0.47 16.36 11.70
N ALA A 5 -0.03 16.20 12.95
CA ALA A 5 1.12 15.35 13.28
C ALA A 5 0.87 13.88 12.95
N LEU A 6 -0.33 13.37 13.24
CA LEU A 6 -0.74 12.01 12.87
C LEU A 6 -0.75 11.82 11.35
N LEU A 7 -1.31 12.77 10.59
CA LEU A 7 -1.32 12.71 9.13
C LEU A 7 0.09 12.65 8.54
N ILE A 8 1.00 13.50 9.02
CA ILE A 8 2.39 13.52 8.57
C ILE A 8 3.09 12.20 8.94
N GLY A 9 2.91 11.73 10.17
CA GLY A 9 3.51 10.48 10.62
C GLY A 9 3.06 9.28 9.80
N VAL A 10 1.75 9.18 9.54
CA VAL A 10 1.17 8.10 8.74
C VAL A 10 1.60 8.21 7.27
N ALA A 11 1.63 9.41 6.70
CA ALA A 11 2.05 9.62 5.30
C ALA A 11 3.53 9.28 5.05
N LEU A 12 4.39 9.44 6.07
CA LEU A 12 5.83 9.14 5.98
C LEU A 12 6.18 7.71 6.44
N ALA A 13 5.23 6.95 6.97
CA ALA A 13 5.46 5.61 7.48
C ALA A 13 5.78 4.55 6.39
N PRO A 14 5.18 4.58 5.17
CA PRO A 14 5.40 3.55 4.17
C PRO A 14 6.86 3.46 3.72
N THR A 15 7.29 2.23 3.43
CA THR A 15 8.57 1.93 2.80
C THR A 15 8.37 1.66 1.32
N ASP A 16 9.25 2.18 0.47
CA ASP A 16 9.15 2.00 -0.97
C ASP A 16 9.68 0.62 -1.40
N ALA A 17 8.76 -0.29 -1.76
CA ALA A 17 9.09 -1.61 -2.29
C ALA A 17 9.84 -1.53 -3.64
N VAL A 18 9.63 -0.45 -4.42
CA VAL A 18 10.32 -0.24 -5.72
C VAL A 18 11.77 0.10 -5.49
N ALA A 19 12.06 0.99 -4.52
CA ALA A 19 13.44 1.29 -4.14
C ALA A 19 14.17 0.04 -3.62
N VAL A 20 13.49 -0.82 -2.84
CA VAL A 20 14.04 -2.11 -2.41
C VAL A 20 14.37 -3.03 -3.60
N ALA A 21 13.56 -3.02 -4.65
CA ALA A 21 13.82 -3.83 -5.85
C ALA A 21 15.10 -3.42 -6.57
N THR A 22 15.56 -2.17 -6.48
CA THR A 22 16.81 -1.69 -7.07
C THR A 22 18.05 -2.28 -6.37
N LEU A 23 17.90 -2.78 -5.15
CA LEU A 23 18.97 -3.43 -4.38
C LEU A 23 19.16 -4.91 -4.77
N ASN A 24 18.42 -5.39 -5.76
CA ASN A 24 18.50 -6.77 -6.25
C ASN A 24 19.93 -7.06 -6.74
N GLY A 25 20.53 -8.11 -6.22
CA GLY A 25 21.94 -8.47 -6.49
C GLY A 25 22.98 -7.85 -5.54
N LYS A 26 22.61 -6.86 -4.70
CA LYS A 26 23.48 -6.27 -3.68
C LYS A 26 23.24 -6.83 -2.28
N LEU A 27 22.08 -7.43 -2.06
CA LEU A 27 21.68 -8.04 -0.79
C LEU A 27 21.27 -9.51 -0.98
N PRO A 28 21.32 -10.34 0.08
CA PRO A 28 20.79 -11.69 0.04
C PRO A 28 19.32 -11.72 -0.36
N LYS A 29 18.90 -12.72 -1.13
CA LYS A 29 17.51 -12.85 -1.60
C LYS A 29 16.49 -12.88 -0.45
N SER A 30 16.83 -13.50 0.67
CA SER A 30 16.01 -13.53 1.87
C SER A 30 15.74 -12.13 2.43
N ALA A 31 16.79 -11.28 2.53
CA ALA A 31 16.65 -9.91 3.00
C ALA A 31 15.74 -9.08 2.07
N ILE A 32 15.90 -9.20 0.75
CA ILE A 32 15.05 -8.51 -0.22
C ILE A 32 13.58 -8.95 -0.09
N THR A 33 13.35 -10.26 0.09
CA THR A 33 11.99 -10.78 0.28
C THR A 33 11.35 -10.25 1.56
N THR A 34 12.10 -10.21 2.66
CA THR A 34 11.64 -9.65 3.93
C THR A 34 11.32 -8.17 3.81
N LEU A 35 12.19 -7.37 3.20
CA LEU A 35 11.96 -5.94 2.98
C LEU A 35 10.73 -5.66 2.10
N LYS A 36 10.52 -6.48 1.05
CA LYS A 36 9.31 -6.37 0.22
C LYS A 36 8.05 -6.74 0.98
N ALA A 37 8.09 -7.78 1.82
CA ALA A 37 6.98 -8.18 2.65
C ALA A 37 6.65 -7.10 3.69
N GLU A 38 7.67 -6.51 4.31
CA GLU A 38 7.51 -5.37 5.23
C GLU A 38 6.84 -4.19 4.53
N ALA A 39 7.34 -3.78 3.36
CA ALA A 39 6.75 -2.68 2.59
C ALA A 39 5.27 -2.94 2.27
N LEU A 40 4.92 -4.16 1.86
CA LEU A 40 3.54 -4.55 1.54
C LEU A 40 2.61 -4.46 2.77
N ILE A 41 3.07 -4.89 3.94
CA ILE A 41 2.31 -4.80 5.20
C ILE A 41 2.16 -3.34 5.62
N ASN A 42 3.24 -2.56 5.51
CA ASN A 42 3.22 -1.14 5.81
C ASN A 42 2.23 -0.37 4.93
N ASP A 43 2.20 -0.62 3.63
CA ASP A 43 1.26 0.02 2.70
C ASP A 43 -0.20 -0.27 3.11
N GLY A 44 -0.52 -1.53 3.40
CA GLY A 44 -1.85 -1.93 3.84
C GLY A 44 -2.27 -1.28 5.15
N THR A 45 -1.40 -1.26 6.14
CA THR A 45 -1.68 -0.64 7.45
C THR A 45 -1.75 0.88 7.37
N THR A 46 -0.86 1.50 6.59
CA THR A 46 -0.82 2.96 6.43
C THR A 46 -2.08 3.52 5.82
N LEU A 47 -2.66 2.88 4.80
CA LEU A 47 -3.91 3.35 4.20
C LEU A 47 -5.08 3.34 5.19
N VAL A 48 -5.17 2.33 6.04
CA VAL A 48 -6.21 2.29 7.08
C VAL A 48 -5.94 3.35 8.16
N LEU A 49 -4.68 3.51 8.59
CA LEU A 49 -4.30 4.55 9.54
C LEU A 49 -4.50 5.96 8.96
N LEU A 50 -4.31 6.15 7.65
CA LEU A 50 -4.55 7.42 6.97
C LEU A 50 -6.02 7.84 7.04
N THR A 51 -6.94 6.91 6.85
CA THR A 51 -8.38 7.20 6.98
C THR A 51 -8.73 7.64 8.40
N LEU A 52 -8.17 6.99 9.41
CA LEU A 52 -8.33 7.38 10.81
C LEU A 52 -7.72 8.76 11.11
N ALA A 53 -6.51 9.00 10.60
CA ALA A 53 -5.83 10.29 10.79
C ALA A 53 -6.61 11.45 10.13
N LEU A 54 -7.25 11.21 8.98
CA LEU A 54 -8.12 12.19 8.32
C LEU A 54 -9.37 12.49 9.15
N GLN A 55 -10.02 11.49 9.76
CA GLN A 55 -11.15 11.69 10.65
C GLN A 55 -10.79 12.54 11.88
N VAL A 56 -9.63 12.26 12.47
CA VAL A 56 -9.09 13.06 13.60
C VAL A 56 -8.80 14.50 13.17
N ALA A 57 -8.21 14.69 12.00
CA ALA A 57 -7.90 16.01 11.47
C ALA A 57 -9.18 16.80 11.12
N ALA A 58 -10.25 16.12 10.75
CA ALA A 58 -11.59 16.71 10.52
C ALA A 58 -12.33 17.07 11.81
N GLY A 59 -11.71 16.86 13.00
CA GLY A 59 -12.31 17.21 14.29
C GLY A 59 -13.31 16.18 14.82
N GLN A 60 -13.41 15.00 14.20
CA GLN A 60 -14.17 13.89 14.75
C GLN A 60 -13.36 13.32 15.92
N GLY A 61 -13.94 13.37 17.12
CA GLY A 61 -13.25 12.97 18.36
C GLY A 61 -12.74 11.53 18.28
N LEU A 62 -11.48 11.33 18.68
CA LEU A 62 -10.92 9.98 18.86
C LEU A 62 -11.63 9.26 20.01
N SER A 63 -12.62 8.47 19.69
CA SER A 63 -13.01 7.36 20.56
C SER A 63 -12.06 6.20 20.24
N LEU A 64 -11.02 6.01 21.06
CA LEU A 64 -10.03 4.95 20.85
C LEU A 64 -10.67 3.58 20.66
N GLY A 65 -11.76 3.29 21.38
CA GLY A 65 -12.51 2.05 21.23
C GLY A 65 -13.22 1.94 19.87
N HIS A 66 -13.84 2.99 19.40
CA HIS A 66 -14.52 3.01 18.10
C HIS A 66 -13.53 2.94 16.94
N SER A 67 -12.46 3.72 17.00
CA SER A 67 -11.42 3.77 15.95
C SER A 67 -10.65 2.45 15.84
N SER A 68 -10.31 1.82 16.97
CA SER A 68 -9.67 0.49 16.93
C SER A 68 -10.64 -0.58 16.41
N GLY A 69 -11.91 -0.52 16.79
CA GLY A 69 -12.95 -1.41 16.27
C GLY A 69 -13.09 -1.29 14.74
N MET A 70 -13.16 -0.07 14.21
CA MET A 70 -13.19 0.19 12.76
C MET A 70 -11.95 -0.37 12.04
N PHE A 71 -10.76 -0.19 12.62
CA PHE A 71 -9.51 -0.72 12.08
C PHE A 71 -9.55 -2.25 11.94
N PHE A 72 -9.81 -2.96 13.06
CA PHE A 72 -9.87 -4.43 13.04
C PHE A 72 -10.97 -4.96 12.13
N PHE A 73 -12.11 -4.29 12.08
CA PHE A 73 -13.22 -4.67 11.23
C PHE A 73 -12.90 -4.48 9.74
N SER A 74 -12.28 -3.37 9.37
CA SER A 74 -11.81 -3.12 8.00
C SER A 74 -10.82 -4.18 7.54
N PHE A 75 -9.89 -4.58 8.39
CA PHE A 75 -8.96 -5.67 8.12
C PHE A 75 -9.67 -7.02 7.98
N LEU A 76 -10.60 -7.33 8.87
CA LEU A 76 -11.34 -8.58 8.83
C LEU A 76 -12.15 -8.74 7.54
N ILE A 77 -12.86 -7.68 7.12
CA ILE A 77 -13.58 -7.68 5.83
C ILE A 77 -12.60 -7.87 4.68
N GLY A 78 -11.48 -7.14 4.68
CA GLY A 78 -10.45 -7.28 3.67
C GLY A 78 -9.94 -8.73 3.57
N ILE A 79 -9.67 -9.37 4.70
CA ILE A 79 -9.23 -10.78 4.75
C ILE A 79 -10.32 -11.70 4.17
N LEU A 80 -11.56 -11.57 4.60
CA LEU A 80 -12.66 -12.43 4.15
C LEU A 80 -12.92 -12.28 2.65
N VAL A 81 -12.96 -11.05 2.15
CA VAL A 81 -13.14 -10.78 0.71
C VAL A 81 -11.95 -11.28 -0.09
N GLY A 82 -10.72 -11.05 0.40
CA GLY A 82 -9.50 -11.52 -0.24
C GLY A 82 -9.45 -13.05 -0.36
N LEU A 83 -9.83 -13.78 0.70
CA LEU A 83 -9.93 -15.23 0.68
C LEU A 83 -11.01 -15.72 -0.29
N ALA A 84 -12.19 -15.09 -0.29
CA ALA A 84 -13.28 -15.45 -1.18
C ALA A 84 -12.90 -15.24 -2.66
N VAL A 85 -12.36 -14.06 -3.00
CA VAL A 85 -11.91 -13.74 -4.36
C VAL A 85 -10.74 -14.65 -4.77
N GLY A 86 -9.76 -14.87 -3.89
CA GLY A 86 -8.64 -15.77 -4.13
C GLY A 86 -9.08 -17.20 -4.40
N TRP A 87 -10.05 -17.72 -3.63
CA TRP A 87 -10.61 -19.05 -3.82
C TRP A 87 -11.36 -19.19 -5.14
N VAL A 88 -12.23 -18.21 -5.47
CA VAL A 88 -12.97 -18.20 -6.74
C VAL A 88 -12.00 -18.11 -7.92
N ALA A 89 -11.04 -17.19 -7.84
CA ALA A 89 -10.03 -17.00 -8.87
C ALA A 89 -9.14 -18.25 -9.05
N ASN A 90 -8.80 -18.94 -7.95
CA ASN A 90 -8.07 -20.21 -8.01
C ASN A 90 -8.83 -21.30 -8.76
N LYS A 91 -10.16 -21.37 -8.57
CA LYS A 91 -11.00 -22.31 -9.31
C LYS A 91 -11.10 -21.95 -10.80
N ILE A 92 -11.37 -20.68 -11.11
CA ILE A 92 -11.54 -20.21 -12.49
C ILE A 92 -10.26 -20.42 -13.30
N ARG A 93 -9.09 -20.06 -12.74
CA ARG A 93 -7.80 -20.18 -13.46
C ARG A 93 -7.45 -21.61 -13.86
N ALA A 94 -7.95 -22.61 -13.16
CA ALA A 94 -7.71 -24.01 -13.48
C ALA A 94 -8.34 -24.42 -14.84
N TYR A 95 -9.36 -23.72 -15.29
CA TYR A 95 -10.04 -23.96 -16.57
C TYR A 95 -9.48 -23.15 -17.74
N ILE A 96 -8.55 -22.23 -17.47
CA ILE A 96 -8.00 -21.35 -18.51
C ILE A 96 -6.70 -21.97 -19.07
N ASP A 97 -6.78 -22.52 -20.25
CA ASP A 97 -5.65 -23.20 -20.91
C ASP A 97 -4.72 -22.22 -21.63
N ASN A 98 -5.29 -21.17 -22.25
CA ASN A 98 -4.52 -20.20 -23.01
C ASN A 98 -3.75 -19.24 -22.11
N PRO A 99 -2.40 -19.15 -22.24
CA PRO A 99 -1.58 -18.29 -21.39
C PRO A 99 -1.94 -16.80 -21.42
N MET A 100 -2.41 -16.32 -22.57
CA MET A 100 -2.81 -14.91 -22.71
C MET A 100 -4.05 -14.61 -21.88
N TRP A 101 -5.10 -15.42 -22.02
CA TRP A 101 -6.33 -15.27 -21.22
C TRP A 101 -6.08 -15.48 -19.72
N PHE A 102 -5.21 -16.44 -19.38
CA PHE A 102 -4.77 -16.66 -18.01
C PHE A 102 -4.16 -15.39 -17.40
N ASN A 103 -3.21 -14.75 -18.09
CA ASN A 103 -2.55 -13.54 -17.59
C ASN A 103 -3.52 -12.36 -17.51
N CYS A 104 -4.37 -12.14 -18.53
CA CYS A 104 -5.42 -11.12 -18.48
C CYS A 104 -6.34 -11.32 -17.28
N PHE A 105 -6.80 -12.55 -17.04
CA PHE A 105 -7.64 -12.89 -15.88
C PHE A 105 -6.90 -12.59 -14.57
N MET A 106 -5.68 -13.06 -14.42
CA MET A 106 -4.89 -12.83 -13.20
C MET A 106 -4.64 -11.34 -12.91
N MET A 107 -4.56 -10.50 -13.95
CA MET A 107 -4.47 -9.05 -13.80
C MET A 107 -5.75 -8.40 -13.31
N THR A 108 -6.92 -8.95 -13.61
CA THR A 108 -8.19 -8.40 -13.14
C THR A 108 -8.49 -8.75 -11.68
N VAL A 109 -7.92 -9.84 -11.16
CA VAL A 109 -8.19 -10.32 -9.79
C VAL A 109 -7.91 -9.29 -8.71
N PRO A 110 -6.76 -8.58 -8.67
CA PRO A 110 -6.51 -7.57 -7.64
C PRO A 110 -7.51 -6.41 -7.69
N PHE A 111 -7.93 -5.97 -8.88
CA PHE A 111 -8.93 -4.91 -9.01
C PHE A 111 -10.30 -5.36 -8.50
N VAL A 112 -10.71 -6.59 -8.80
CA VAL A 112 -11.96 -7.17 -8.30
C VAL A 112 -11.92 -7.30 -6.78
N ALA A 113 -10.82 -7.80 -6.21
CA ALA A 113 -10.67 -7.92 -4.77
C ALA A 113 -10.75 -6.56 -4.07
N PHE A 114 -10.05 -5.56 -4.61
CA PHE A 114 -10.07 -4.19 -4.10
C PHE A 114 -11.47 -3.59 -4.12
N LEU A 115 -12.13 -3.58 -5.29
CA LEU A 115 -13.44 -2.98 -5.47
C LEU A 115 -14.53 -3.67 -4.64
N LEU A 116 -14.48 -4.99 -4.51
CA LEU A 116 -15.45 -5.72 -3.68
C LEU A 116 -15.29 -5.38 -2.20
N ALA A 117 -14.05 -5.32 -1.70
CA ALA A 117 -13.80 -4.98 -0.31
C ALA A 117 -14.25 -3.54 0.02
N GLU A 118 -13.94 -2.56 -0.85
CA GLU A 118 -14.35 -1.16 -0.70
C GLU A 118 -15.86 -0.94 -0.80
N LYS A 119 -16.58 -1.82 -1.53
CA LYS A 119 -18.05 -1.73 -1.65
C LYS A 119 -18.80 -2.36 -0.48
N ILE A 120 -18.16 -3.21 0.31
CA ILE A 120 -18.80 -3.83 1.47
C ILE A 120 -18.74 -2.84 2.64
N GLU A 121 -19.88 -2.19 2.90
CA GLU A 121 -20.10 -1.27 4.02
C GLU A 121 -21.21 -1.84 4.92
N PRO A 122 -20.93 -2.80 5.81
CA PRO A 122 -21.96 -3.40 6.67
C PRO A 122 -22.55 -2.42 7.69
N PHE A 123 -21.78 -1.40 8.05
CA PHE A 123 -22.18 -0.32 8.95
C PHE A 123 -21.77 1.03 8.38
N PRO A 124 -22.47 2.13 8.70
CA PRO A 124 -22.08 3.48 8.31
C PRO A 124 -20.61 3.74 8.71
N ASP A 125 -19.81 4.24 7.78
CA ASP A 125 -18.39 4.57 7.94
C ASP A 125 -17.40 3.38 8.13
N MET A 126 -17.86 2.13 8.04
CA MET A 126 -17.01 0.93 8.16
C MET A 126 -16.85 0.21 6.82
N LYS A 127 -15.85 0.62 6.04
CA LYS A 127 -15.46 -0.03 4.78
C LYS A 127 -14.41 -1.12 4.98
N GLY A 128 -14.50 -2.16 4.15
CA GLY A 128 -13.44 -3.15 4.08
C GLY A 128 -12.16 -2.57 3.46
N SER A 129 -10.99 -3.03 3.90
CA SER A 129 -9.72 -2.63 3.30
C SER A 129 -9.48 -3.35 1.97
N GLY A 130 -9.58 -2.59 0.85
CA GLY A 130 -9.30 -3.11 -0.49
C GLY A 130 -7.86 -3.61 -0.62
N VAL A 131 -6.89 -2.92 0.00
CA VAL A 131 -5.48 -3.31 -0.05
C VAL A 131 -5.25 -4.64 0.66
N VAL A 132 -5.82 -4.82 1.85
CA VAL A 132 -5.74 -6.10 2.58
C VAL A 132 -6.36 -7.22 1.76
N ALA A 133 -7.49 -6.97 1.10
CA ALA A 133 -8.14 -7.97 0.24
C ALA A 133 -7.24 -8.39 -0.94
N VAL A 134 -6.57 -7.44 -1.60
CA VAL A 134 -5.63 -7.73 -2.69
C VAL A 134 -4.45 -8.57 -2.20
N VAL A 135 -3.86 -8.20 -1.05
CA VAL A 135 -2.73 -8.93 -0.46
C VAL A 135 -3.12 -10.36 -0.13
N VAL A 136 -4.25 -10.53 0.56
CA VAL A 136 -4.72 -11.87 0.97
C VAL A 136 -5.07 -12.73 -0.24
N ALA A 137 -5.74 -12.17 -1.26
CA ALA A 137 -6.01 -12.87 -2.51
C ALA A 137 -4.71 -13.29 -3.22
N GLY A 138 -3.71 -12.40 -3.27
CA GLY A 138 -2.40 -12.68 -3.86
C GLY A 138 -1.64 -13.78 -3.12
N VAL A 139 -1.60 -13.74 -1.79
CA VAL A 139 -0.98 -14.78 -0.95
C VAL A 139 -1.69 -16.12 -1.16
N PHE A 140 -3.02 -16.13 -1.14
CA PHE A 140 -3.82 -17.34 -1.39
C PHE A 140 -3.50 -17.95 -2.76
N LEU A 141 -3.52 -17.14 -3.81
CA LEU A 141 -3.22 -17.59 -5.17
C LEU A 141 -1.78 -18.07 -5.34
N THR A 142 -0.84 -17.48 -4.61
CA THR A 142 0.58 -17.89 -4.62
C THR A 142 0.76 -19.22 -3.89
N TYR A 143 0.07 -19.42 -2.77
CA TYR A 143 0.15 -20.66 -2.00
C TYR A 143 -0.40 -21.86 -2.77
N TYR A 144 -1.58 -21.73 -3.39
CA TYR A 144 -2.20 -22.80 -4.19
C TYR A 144 -1.75 -22.81 -5.66
N GLY A 145 -0.85 -21.88 -6.06
CA GLY A 145 -0.36 -21.72 -7.42
C GLY A 145 0.34 -22.95 -7.98
N PRO A 146 1.33 -23.50 -7.27
CA PRO A 146 2.13 -24.63 -7.77
C PRO A 146 1.32 -25.85 -8.19
N GLU A 147 0.19 -26.10 -7.54
CA GLU A 147 -0.69 -27.24 -7.81
C GLU A 147 -1.62 -27.03 -9.02
N THR A 148 -1.93 -25.76 -9.34
CA THR A 148 -3.02 -25.46 -10.27
C THR A 148 -2.52 -24.84 -11.58
N ILE A 149 -1.30 -24.28 -11.61
CA ILE A 149 -0.77 -23.54 -12.75
C ILE A 149 0.06 -24.45 -13.66
N ARG A 150 -0.29 -24.51 -14.95
CA ARG A 150 0.50 -25.22 -15.96
C ARG A 150 1.88 -24.54 -16.15
N PRO A 151 2.96 -25.32 -16.40
CA PRO A 151 4.33 -24.76 -16.55
C PRO A 151 4.43 -23.65 -17.58
N GLN A 152 3.70 -23.75 -18.69
CA GLN A 152 3.65 -22.74 -19.74
C GLN A 152 3.09 -21.40 -19.22
N ASN A 153 1.95 -21.44 -18.52
CA ASN A 153 1.31 -20.25 -17.95
C ASN A 153 2.21 -19.56 -16.92
N ARG A 154 3.02 -20.32 -16.19
CA ARG A 154 3.98 -19.79 -15.21
C ARG A 154 5.09 -18.98 -15.89
N THR A 155 5.66 -19.49 -16.97
CA THR A 155 6.76 -18.80 -17.70
C THR A 155 6.27 -17.50 -18.33
N TYR A 156 5.14 -17.55 -19.03
CA TYR A 156 4.52 -16.34 -19.59
C TYR A 156 4.09 -15.35 -18.51
N GLY A 157 3.57 -15.86 -17.38
CA GLY A 157 3.17 -15.04 -16.25
C GLY A 157 4.30 -14.22 -15.69
N VAL A 158 5.48 -14.79 -15.46
CA VAL A 158 6.65 -14.08 -14.94
C VAL A 158 7.04 -12.92 -15.85
N SER A 159 7.14 -13.15 -17.15
CA SER A 159 7.50 -12.12 -18.14
C SER A 159 6.45 -11.00 -18.20
N THR A 160 5.16 -11.37 -18.19
CA THR A 160 4.05 -10.41 -18.19
C THR A 160 4.07 -9.54 -16.94
N TRP A 161 4.24 -10.14 -15.75
CA TRP A 161 4.29 -9.39 -14.50
C TRP A 161 5.50 -8.47 -14.40
N MET A 162 6.67 -8.87 -14.93
CA MET A 162 7.84 -7.99 -15.01
C MET A 162 7.54 -6.74 -15.85
N PHE A 163 6.93 -6.93 -17.03
CA PHE A 163 6.56 -5.81 -17.90
C PHE A 163 5.50 -4.90 -17.25
N VAL A 164 4.44 -5.49 -16.68
CA VAL A 164 3.38 -4.73 -16.02
C VAL A 164 3.93 -3.94 -14.84
N THR A 165 4.75 -4.55 -14.00
CA THR A 165 5.38 -3.86 -12.87
C THR A 165 6.23 -2.69 -13.34
N PHE A 166 7.00 -2.85 -14.41
CA PHE A 166 7.79 -1.78 -15.02
C PHE A 166 6.89 -0.61 -15.46
N VAL A 167 5.80 -0.91 -16.21
CA VAL A 167 4.88 0.12 -16.68
C VAL A 167 4.17 0.81 -15.53
N MET A 168 3.67 0.06 -14.55
CA MET A 168 3.00 0.63 -13.36
C MET A 168 3.94 1.55 -12.57
N ASN A 169 5.19 1.15 -12.37
CA ASN A 169 6.19 2.00 -11.72
C ASN A 169 6.44 3.29 -12.52
N ALA A 170 6.58 3.18 -13.84
CA ALA A 170 6.76 4.35 -14.70
C ALA A 170 5.57 5.32 -14.58
N VAL A 171 4.34 4.81 -14.61
CA VAL A 171 3.13 5.61 -14.42
C VAL A 171 3.11 6.29 -13.04
N LEU A 172 3.46 5.58 -11.98
CA LEU A 172 3.53 6.15 -10.63
C LEU A 172 4.53 7.31 -10.56
N PHE A 173 5.74 7.15 -11.11
CA PHE A 173 6.72 8.24 -11.14
C PHE A 173 6.26 9.45 -11.96
N VAL A 174 5.60 9.21 -13.09
CA VAL A 174 4.99 10.31 -13.88
C VAL A 174 3.90 11.02 -13.08
N MET A 175 3.02 10.28 -12.39
CA MET A 175 1.98 10.86 -11.54
C MET A 175 2.57 11.72 -10.41
N VAL A 176 3.63 11.25 -9.77
CA VAL A 176 4.36 12.04 -8.74
C VAL A 176 4.92 13.31 -9.36
N GLY A 177 5.56 13.21 -10.53
CA GLY A 177 6.10 14.37 -11.24
C GLY A 177 5.02 15.43 -11.61
N VAL A 178 3.85 14.96 -12.05
CA VAL A 178 2.71 15.84 -12.38
C VAL A 178 2.12 16.52 -11.14
N GLN A 179 2.17 15.86 -9.98
CA GLN A 179 1.64 16.43 -8.74
C GLN A 179 2.62 17.42 -8.06
N LEU A 180 3.90 17.34 -8.38
CA LEU A 180 4.92 18.18 -7.74
C LEU A 180 4.68 19.70 -7.90
N PRO A 181 4.36 20.24 -9.09
CA PRO A 181 4.04 21.66 -9.24
C PRO A 181 2.88 22.10 -8.36
N THR A 182 1.79 21.32 -8.34
CA THR A 182 0.61 21.60 -7.49
C THR A 182 0.97 21.58 -6.00
N ALA A 183 1.83 20.68 -5.57
CA ALA A 183 2.31 20.64 -4.18
C ALA A 183 3.11 21.89 -3.83
N VAL A 184 3.97 22.36 -4.73
CA VAL A 184 4.75 23.59 -4.55
C VAL A 184 3.84 24.83 -4.51
N GLU A 185 2.87 24.94 -5.40
CA GLU A 185 1.89 26.03 -5.39
C GLU A 185 1.09 26.07 -4.07
N ARG A 186 0.58 24.94 -3.61
CA ARG A 186 -0.14 24.81 -2.32
C ARG A 186 0.74 25.21 -1.14
N MET A 187 2.01 24.85 -1.17
CA MET A 187 2.97 25.27 -0.16
C MET A 187 3.13 26.80 -0.15
N GLY A 188 3.19 27.44 -1.33
CA GLY A 188 3.22 28.90 -1.45
C GLY A 188 1.96 29.57 -0.85
N VAL A 189 0.78 29.01 -1.08
CA VAL A 189 -0.46 29.52 -0.48
C VAL A 189 -0.41 29.44 1.05
N VAL A 190 0.04 28.32 1.62
CA VAL A 190 0.18 28.14 3.07
C VAL A 190 1.20 29.11 3.67
N ILE A 191 2.34 29.28 3.02
CA ILE A 191 3.39 30.23 3.44
C ILE A 191 2.82 31.65 3.51
N ASN A 192 2.06 32.08 2.50
CA ASN A 192 1.44 33.39 2.46
C ASN A 192 0.35 33.56 3.55
N LEU A 193 -0.46 32.54 3.80
CA LEU A 193 -1.50 32.55 4.82
C LEU A 193 -0.95 32.71 6.24
N TYR A 194 0.18 32.09 6.52
CA TYR A 194 0.81 32.14 7.84
C TYR A 194 1.89 33.25 7.95
N GLY A 195 2.11 34.04 6.90
CA GLY A 195 3.10 35.09 6.89
C GLY A 195 4.55 34.59 7.08
N THR A 196 4.81 33.34 6.70
CA THR A 196 6.11 32.68 6.83
C THR A 196 6.93 32.84 5.54
N THR A 197 8.21 32.48 5.58
CA THR A 197 9.10 32.52 4.42
C THR A 197 9.25 31.13 3.79
N TRP A 198 9.60 31.08 2.50
CA TRP A 198 9.94 29.83 1.80
C TRP A 198 11.04 29.04 2.52
N GLY A 199 12.01 29.74 3.12
CA GLY A 199 13.06 29.10 3.91
C GLY A 199 12.52 28.34 5.12
N TYR A 200 11.50 28.86 5.81
CA TYR A 200 10.85 28.19 6.91
C TYR A 200 10.09 26.94 6.43
N GLY A 201 9.38 27.04 5.30
CA GLY A 201 8.70 25.89 4.71
C GLY A 201 9.66 24.75 4.36
N LEU A 202 10.78 25.07 3.71
CA LEU A 202 11.83 24.09 3.40
C LEU A 202 12.44 23.49 4.66
N LEU A 203 12.66 24.28 5.70
CA LEU A 203 13.21 23.82 6.97
C LEU A 203 12.26 22.80 7.63
N VAL A 204 10.96 23.05 7.60
CA VAL A 204 9.94 22.09 8.14
C VAL A 204 9.97 20.77 7.38
N VAL A 205 10.07 20.81 6.04
CA VAL A 205 10.16 19.59 5.21
C VAL A 205 11.43 18.82 5.53
N LEU A 206 12.57 19.49 5.62
CA LEU A 206 13.85 18.87 5.96
C LEU A 206 13.83 18.29 7.38
N ALA A 207 13.28 19.02 8.35
CA ALA A 207 13.15 18.54 9.72
C ALA A 207 12.27 17.28 9.81
N ALA A 208 11.15 17.25 9.09
CA ALA A 208 10.28 16.08 9.01
C ALA A 208 11.00 14.87 8.38
N TRP A 209 11.76 15.10 7.31
CA TRP A 209 12.56 14.07 6.65
C TRP A 209 13.65 13.52 7.58
N ILE A 210 14.42 14.39 8.23
CA ILE A 210 15.46 13.99 9.18
C ILE A 210 14.84 13.22 10.36
N ALA A 211 13.72 13.70 10.91
CA ALA A 211 13.02 13.01 11.99
C ALA A 211 12.61 11.60 11.59
N CYS A 212 12.09 11.42 10.37
CA CYS A 212 11.71 10.11 9.84
C CYS A 212 12.93 9.16 9.77
N VAL A 213 14.06 9.64 9.24
CA VAL A 213 15.30 8.84 9.14
C VAL A 213 15.83 8.46 10.52
N VAL A 214 15.86 9.41 11.46
CA VAL A 214 16.34 9.17 12.83
C VAL A 214 15.45 8.17 13.56
N ILE A 215 14.13 8.34 13.49
CA ILE A 215 13.18 7.41 14.12
C ILE A 215 13.35 5.99 13.57
N ARG A 216 13.49 5.83 12.26
CA ARG A 216 13.74 4.53 11.64
C ARG A 216 15.07 3.91 12.08
N TYR A 217 16.13 4.73 12.13
CA TYR A 217 17.42 4.25 12.60
C TYR A 217 17.37 3.77 14.06
N VAL A 218 16.74 4.57 14.94
CA VAL A 218 16.56 4.21 16.35
C VAL A 218 15.72 2.94 16.49
N PHE A 219 14.62 2.84 15.73
CA PHE A 219 13.77 1.64 15.74
C PHE A 219 14.54 0.38 15.34
N LEU A 220 15.35 0.47 14.26
CA LEU A 220 16.19 -0.65 13.83
C LEU A 220 17.20 -1.06 14.91
N GLN A 221 17.85 -0.08 15.57
CA GLN A 221 18.79 -0.37 16.64
C GLN A 221 18.13 -1.07 17.84
N VAL A 222 16.94 -0.60 18.21
CA VAL A 222 16.17 -1.22 19.33
C VAL A 222 15.66 -2.61 18.96
N SER A 223 15.36 -2.88 17.69
CA SER A 223 14.85 -4.18 17.22
C SER A 223 15.94 -5.26 17.11
N ILE A 224 17.22 -4.85 17.05
CA ILE A 224 18.35 -5.78 16.94
C ILE A 224 18.81 -6.27 18.33
N PHE A 225 18.46 -5.56 19.40
CA PHE A 225 18.70 -5.96 20.79
C PHE A 225 17.45 -6.57 21.43
#